data_c53e215280c3d336f72866aa81ad4734
#
_entry.id   c53e215280c3d336f72866aa81ad4734
#
_cell.length_a   1.000
_cell.length_b   1.000
_cell.length_c   1.000
_cell.angle_alpha   90.00
_cell.angle_beta   90.00
_cell.angle_gamma   90.00
#
_symmetry.space_group_name_H-M   'P 1'
#
loop_
_entity.id
_entity.type
_entity.pdbx_description
1 polymer ?
#
loop_
_entity_poly.entity_id
_entity_poly.type
_entity_poly.pdbx_seq_one_letter_code
_entity_poly.pdbx_strand_id
1 'polypeptide(L)'
;FEVHTDLDFNETTGVLEIKPSGIVMEYSDFELEGSLDTKNNMDLDLSIKGTKPNFDMFIAFAPANLIPVLERYKNAGKIYFNANINGPSNKGNVPLIDVHFGASKAFLENTAKAKRIDEMGFKGHFTNGHKRRMSTMEFSLSNITAKLEEGSFLGSMMIKNFEEPEVDMKLDADFDLDFIVKFLNLKNVDNTSGNISL
;
A
#
# COMPACT_ATOMS: atom_id res chain seq x y z
N PHE A 1 8.84 -4.31 17.13
CA PHE A 1 8.72 -5.42 16.20
C PHE A 1 8.68 -6.72 16.98
N GLU A 2 7.59 -7.47 16.86
CA GLU A 2 7.41 -8.78 17.50
C GLU A 2 7.00 -9.80 16.44
N VAL A 3 7.51 -11.04 16.55
CA VAL A 3 7.15 -12.14 15.66
C VAL A 3 6.71 -13.32 16.52
N HIS A 4 5.53 -13.82 16.25
CA HIS A 4 4.98 -15.03 16.84
C HIS A 4 4.82 -16.04 15.72
N THR A 5 5.71 -17.03 15.66
CA THR A 5 5.75 -18.00 14.56
C THR A 5 5.76 -19.43 15.07
N ASP A 6 5.08 -20.31 14.33
CA ASP A 6 5.14 -21.76 14.46
C ASP A 6 5.70 -22.32 13.15
N LEU A 7 6.84 -23.01 13.26
CA LEU A 7 7.62 -23.52 12.14
C LEU A 7 7.73 -25.03 12.24
N ASP A 8 7.55 -25.71 11.11
CA ASP A 8 7.76 -27.14 10.98
C ASP A 8 8.76 -27.41 9.84
N PHE A 9 9.88 -28.07 10.17
CA PHE A 9 10.93 -28.36 9.21
C PHE A 9 11.03 -29.87 8.94
N ASN A 10 10.81 -30.25 7.70
CA ASN A 10 10.99 -31.62 7.25
C ASN A 10 12.39 -31.81 6.65
N GLU A 11 13.27 -32.45 7.41
CA GLU A 11 14.67 -32.71 6.99
C GLU A 11 14.77 -33.60 5.73
N THR A 12 13.82 -34.49 5.50
CA THR A 12 13.82 -35.37 4.33
C THR A 12 13.53 -34.60 3.05
N THR A 13 12.53 -33.77 3.05
CA THR A 13 12.16 -32.95 1.88
C THR A 13 12.95 -31.65 1.81
N GLY A 14 13.41 -31.12 2.95
CA GLY A 14 14.04 -29.81 3.06
C GLY A 14 13.05 -28.65 3.04
N VAL A 15 11.77 -28.93 3.26
CA VAL A 15 10.72 -27.92 3.31
C VAL A 15 10.55 -27.42 4.73
N LEU A 16 10.60 -26.10 4.90
CA LEU A 16 10.18 -25.37 6.10
C LEU A 16 8.76 -24.88 5.86
N GLU A 17 7.82 -25.36 6.65
CA GLU A 17 6.45 -24.87 6.69
C GLU A 17 6.32 -23.76 7.73
N ILE A 18 5.73 -22.64 7.34
CA ILE A 18 5.42 -21.51 8.20
C ILE A 18 3.90 -21.53 8.40
N LYS A 19 3.45 -21.97 9.57
CA LYS A 19 2.04 -21.93 9.94
C LYS A 19 1.61 -20.48 10.17
N PRO A 20 0.29 -20.18 10.22
CA PRO A 20 -0.19 -18.82 10.43
C PRO A 20 0.55 -18.14 11.60
N SER A 21 1.34 -17.15 11.26
CA SER A 21 2.32 -16.49 12.12
C SER A 21 2.04 -15.00 12.18
N GLY A 22 2.01 -14.42 13.39
CA GLY A 22 1.80 -13.00 13.60
C GLY A 22 3.10 -12.20 13.50
N ILE A 23 3.07 -11.10 12.76
CA ILE A 23 4.14 -10.09 12.72
C ILE A 23 3.54 -8.77 13.20
N VAL A 24 3.98 -8.29 14.37
CA VAL A 24 3.55 -7.02 14.95
C VAL A 24 4.62 -5.96 14.69
N MET A 25 4.24 -4.90 14.01
CA MET A 25 5.09 -3.73 13.74
C MET A 25 4.49 -2.50 14.41
N GLU A 26 5.27 -1.43 14.54
CA GLU A 26 4.83 -0.18 15.19
C GLU A 26 3.52 0.36 14.62
N TYR A 27 3.35 0.29 13.30
CA TYR A 27 2.19 0.85 12.61
C TYR A 27 1.24 -0.19 12.03
N SER A 28 1.58 -1.48 12.08
CA SER A 28 0.77 -2.50 11.42
C SER A 28 1.02 -3.90 11.95
N ASP A 29 0.01 -4.73 11.88
CA ASP A 29 0.07 -6.14 12.16
C ASP A 29 -0.20 -6.93 10.89
N PHE A 30 0.56 -8.00 10.71
CA PHE A 30 0.44 -8.90 9.57
C PHE A 30 0.35 -10.35 10.03
N GLU A 31 -0.29 -11.16 9.22
CA GLU A 31 -0.27 -12.61 9.29
C GLU A 31 0.55 -13.13 8.10
N LEU A 32 1.50 -14.00 8.38
CA LEU A 32 2.35 -14.68 7.40
C LEU A 32 2.12 -16.17 7.49
N GLU A 33 1.93 -16.82 6.36
CA GLU A 33 1.88 -18.28 6.23
C GLU A 33 2.52 -18.72 4.92
N GLY A 34 2.93 -20.00 4.84
CA GLY A 34 3.45 -20.57 3.61
C GLY A 34 4.59 -21.54 3.80
N SER A 35 5.48 -21.62 2.81
CA SER A 35 6.60 -22.57 2.84
C SER A 35 7.86 -22.02 2.16
N LEU A 36 8.98 -22.62 2.53
CA LEU A 36 10.30 -22.43 1.93
C LEU A 36 10.94 -23.79 1.64
N ASP A 37 11.16 -24.11 0.37
CA ASP A 37 11.92 -25.32 -0.02
C ASP A 37 13.42 -24.99 -0.12
N THR A 38 14.17 -25.41 0.90
CA THR A 38 15.60 -25.12 1.01
C THR A 38 16.46 -25.93 0.05
N LYS A 39 15.94 -27.04 -0.50
CA LYS A 39 16.64 -27.89 -1.47
C LYS A 39 16.39 -27.50 -2.92
N ASN A 40 15.32 -26.76 -3.18
CA ASN A 40 14.92 -26.33 -4.53
C ASN A 40 15.07 -24.82 -4.71
N ASN A 41 16.32 -24.34 -4.77
CA ASN A 41 16.66 -22.94 -5.02
C ASN A 41 16.04 -21.93 -4.02
N MET A 42 15.80 -22.34 -2.78
CA MET A 42 15.09 -21.52 -1.78
C MET A 42 13.73 -21.05 -2.36
N ASP A 43 12.97 -22.02 -2.87
CA ASP A 43 11.67 -21.73 -3.49
C ASP A 43 10.67 -21.32 -2.42
N LEU A 44 10.07 -20.16 -2.61
CA LEU A 44 9.13 -19.55 -1.68
C LEU A 44 7.70 -19.76 -2.16
N ASP A 45 6.81 -20.02 -1.23
CA ASP A 45 5.36 -19.92 -1.39
C ASP A 45 4.79 -19.26 -0.14
N LEU A 46 4.73 -17.93 -0.13
CA LEU A 46 4.36 -17.13 1.03
C LEU A 46 3.12 -16.29 0.76
N SER A 47 2.23 -16.25 1.74
CA SER A 47 1.07 -15.36 1.80
C SER A 47 1.19 -14.45 3.01
N ILE A 48 1.01 -13.14 2.80
CA ILE A 48 1.04 -12.12 3.85
C ILE A 48 -0.27 -11.34 3.81
N LYS A 49 -0.95 -11.23 4.95
CA LYS A 49 -2.18 -10.45 5.09
C LYS A 49 -2.01 -9.36 6.14
N GLY A 50 -2.45 -8.15 5.84
CA GLY A 50 -2.53 -7.09 6.83
C GLY A 50 -3.80 -7.23 7.66
N THR A 51 -3.68 -7.05 8.98
CA THR A 51 -4.77 -7.25 9.94
C THR A 51 -5.28 -5.96 10.56
N LYS A 52 -4.55 -4.85 10.45
CA LYS A 52 -5.00 -3.53 10.92
C LYS A 52 -5.97 -2.85 9.96
N PRO A 53 -7.12 -2.39 10.42
CA PRO A 53 -8.15 -1.79 9.57
C PRO A 53 -7.99 -0.27 9.35
N ASN A 54 -6.78 0.27 9.34
CA ASN A 54 -6.49 1.70 9.16
C ASN A 54 -5.31 1.95 8.22
N PHE A 55 -5.07 3.22 7.86
CA PHE A 55 -3.98 3.63 6.97
C PHE A 55 -2.58 3.50 7.58
N ASP A 56 -2.44 3.27 8.87
CA ASP A 56 -1.13 3.12 9.51
C ASP A 56 -0.35 1.95 8.91
N MET A 57 -1.05 0.96 8.36
CA MET A 57 -0.45 -0.12 7.57
C MET A 57 0.44 0.41 6.44
N PHE A 58 0.03 1.49 5.76
CA PHE A 58 0.83 2.06 4.68
C PHE A 58 2.01 2.88 5.21
N ILE A 59 1.94 3.38 6.45
CA ILE A 59 3.07 4.04 7.12
C ILE A 59 4.22 3.05 7.32
N ALA A 60 3.92 1.79 7.61
CA ALA A 60 4.94 0.75 7.78
C ALA A 60 5.84 0.55 6.54
N PHE A 61 5.34 0.90 5.37
CA PHE A 61 6.07 0.82 4.10
C PHE A 61 6.56 2.18 3.59
N ALA A 62 6.22 3.28 4.29
CA ALA A 62 6.57 4.61 3.85
C ALA A 62 8.06 4.91 4.05
N PRO A 63 8.69 5.65 3.13
CA PRO A 63 10.01 6.21 3.38
C PRO A 63 10.03 7.05 4.65
N ALA A 64 11.11 6.94 5.44
CA ALA A 64 11.21 7.56 6.76
C ALA A 64 10.94 9.08 6.78
N ASN A 65 11.25 9.78 5.69
CA ASN A 65 10.97 11.22 5.55
C ASN A 65 9.50 11.55 5.36
N LEU A 66 8.65 10.59 4.99
CA LEU A 66 7.20 10.78 4.83
C LEU A 66 6.43 10.43 6.10
N ILE A 67 6.95 9.61 7.00
CA ILE A 67 6.28 9.19 8.22
C ILE A 67 5.77 10.39 9.03
N PRO A 68 6.55 11.45 9.35
CA PRO A 68 6.08 12.59 10.11
C PRO A 68 4.98 13.40 9.41
N VAL A 69 4.85 13.25 8.10
CA VAL A 69 3.75 13.87 7.35
C VAL A 69 2.48 13.05 7.49
N LEU A 70 2.59 11.73 7.36
CA LEU A 70 1.45 10.80 7.43
C LEU A 70 0.84 10.74 8.83
N GLU A 71 1.66 10.77 9.87
CA GLU A 71 1.22 10.76 11.28
C GLU A 71 0.37 11.97 11.69
N ARG A 72 0.35 13.05 10.90
CA ARG A 72 -0.48 14.23 11.17
C ARG A 72 -1.96 13.99 10.93
N TYR A 73 -2.29 12.94 10.20
CA TYR A 73 -3.65 12.66 9.79
C TYR A 73 -4.26 11.59 10.68
N LYS A 74 -5.36 11.90 11.32
CA LYS A 74 -6.24 10.86 11.84
C LYS A 74 -6.86 10.12 10.68
N ASN A 75 -6.97 8.82 10.82
CA ASN A 75 -7.53 7.98 9.78
C ASN A 75 -8.35 6.83 10.39
N ALA A 76 -9.29 6.35 9.62
CA ALA A 76 -9.94 5.06 9.83
C ALA A 76 -10.59 4.60 8.52
N GLY A 77 -10.98 3.35 8.46
CA GLY A 77 -11.62 2.76 7.30
C GLY A 77 -11.43 1.26 7.26
N LYS A 78 -11.98 0.64 6.23
CA LYS A 78 -11.72 -0.77 5.93
C LYS A 78 -10.53 -0.83 4.98
N ILE A 79 -9.40 -1.23 5.51
CA ILE A 79 -8.16 -1.40 4.76
C ILE A 79 -7.92 -2.90 4.57
N TYR A 80 -7.39 -3.28 3.44
CA TYR A 80 -6.89 -4.62 3.20
C TYR A 80 -5.51 -4.58 2.54
N PHE A 81 -4.74 -5.59 2.82
CA PHE A 81 -3.44 -5.84 2.23
C PHE A 81 -3.23 -7.36 2.14
N ASN A 82 -2.93 -7.83 0.94
CA ASN A 82 -2.57 -9.22 0.69
C ASN A 82 -1.39 -9.24 -0.26
N ALA A 83 -0.33 -9.95 0.10
CA ALA A 83 0.83 -10.14 -0.75
C ALA A 83 1.10 -11.64 -0.89
N ASN A 84 1.40 -12.06 -2.11
CA ASN A 84 1.89 -13.40 -2.42
C ASN A 84 3.31 -13.30 -2.98
N ILE A 85 4.19 -14.16 -2.48
CA ILE A 85 5.59 -14.22 -2.89
C ILE A 85 5.88 -15.65 -3.28
N ASN A 86 6.11 -15.90 -4.59
CA ASN A 86 6.25 -17.25 -5.12
C ASN A 86 7.49 -17.40 -6.00
N GLY A 87 8.19 -18.51 -5.81
CA GLY A 87 9.30 -18.93 -6.66
C GLY A 87 10.68 -18.79 -6.03
N PRO A 88 11.74 -19.13 -6.79
CA PRO A 88 13.10 -19.20 -6.29
C PRO A 88 13.64 -17.83 -5.85
N SER A 89 14.37 -17.82 -4.71
CA SER A 89 14.90 -16.61 -4.09
C SER A 89 16.42 -16.62 -3.89
N ASN A 90 17.13 -17.60 -4.44
CA ASN A 90 18.58 -17.71 -4.31
C ASN A 90 19.34 -17.50 -5.62
N LYS A 91 20.66 -17.35 -5.55
CA LYS A 91 21.59 -17.26 -6.71
C LYS A 91 21.17 -16.19 -7.73
N GLY A 92 20.64 -15.06 -7.27
CA GLY A 92 20.20 -13.97 -8.13
C GLY A 92 18.79 -14.13 -8.71
N ASN A 93 18.10 -15.22 -8.37
CA ASN A 93 16.67 -15.33 -8.67
C ASN A 93 15.86 -14.40 -7.74
N VAL A 94 14.83 -13.81 -8.31
CA VAL A 94 13.86 -12.97 -7.58
C VAL A 94 12.50 -13.68 -7.67
N PRO A 95 11.84 -13.93 -6.53
CA PRO A 95 10.50 -14.52 -6.56
C PRO A 95 9.49 -13.56 -7.23
N LEU A 96 8.39 -14.11 -7.71
CA LEU A 96 7.26 -13.31 -8.12
C LEU A 96 6.64 -12.67 -6.87
N ILE A 97 6.43 -11.37 -6.94
CA ILE A 97 5.74 -10.60 -5.91
C ILE A 97 4.45 -10.07 -6.53
N ASP A 98 3.33 -10.36 -5.89
CA ASP A 98 2.01 -9.88 -6.27
C ASP A 98 1.29 -9.36 -5.03
N VAL A 99 0.91 -8.08 -5.04
CA VAL A 99 0.36 -7.38 -3.87
C VAL A 99 -0.95 -6.71 -4.24
N HIS A 100 -2.02 -7.07 -3.55
CA HIS A 100 -3.32 -6.42 -3.60
C HIS A 100 -3.59 -5.67 -2.31
N PHE A 101 -3.93 -4.41 -2.43
CA PHE A 101 -4.23 -3.57 -1.27
C PHE A 101 -5.34 -2.57 -1.60
N GLY A 102 -5.92 -1.97 -0.59
CA GLY A 102 -6.93 -0.96 -0.84
C GLY A 102 -7.64 -0.48 0.40
N ALA A 103 -8.53 0.47 0.17
CA ALA A 103 -9.35 1.10 1.19
C ALA A 103 -10.81 1.21 0.75
N SER A 104 -11.72 1.18 1.71
CA SER A 104 -13.13 1.51 1.50
C SER A 104 -13.74 2.15 2.73
N LYS A 105 -14.65 3.12 2.51
CA LYS A 105 -15.29 3.90 3.58
C LYS A 105 -14.27 4.49 4.56
N ALA A 106 -13.15 4.93 4.03
CA ALA A 106 -12.08 5.47 4.81
C ALA A 106 -12.17 7.00 4.90
N PHE A 107 -11.46 7.57 5.87
CA PHE A 107 -11.26 9.00 5.96
C PHE A 107 -9.82 9.34 6.33
N LEU A 108 -9.42 10.54 5.95
CA LEU A 108 -8.22 11.22 6.44
C LEU A 108 -8.58 12.59 6.97
N GLU A 109 -8.12 12.96 8.15
CA GLU A 109 -8.40 14.23 8.79
C GLU A 109 -7.11 14.93 9.23
N ASN A 110 -6.87 16.10 8.69
CA ASN A 110 -5.87 17.02 9.22
C ASN A 110 -6.47 17.75 10.42
N THR A 111 -6.22 17.25 11.62
CA THR A 111 -6.81 17.80 12.86
C THR A 111 -6.34 19.22 13.16
N ALA A 112 -5.12 19.59 12.77
CA ALA A 112 -4.57 20.93 12.99
C ALA A 112 -5.26 22.01 12.14
N LYS A 113 -5.87 21.61 11.01
CA LYS A 113 -6.55 22.52 10.07
C LYS A 113 -8.06 22.27 10.03
N ALA A 114 -8.58 21.30 10.78
CA ALA A 114 -9.98 20.87 10.77
C ALA A 114 -10.49 20.57 9.34
N LYS A 115 -9.66 19.95 8.51
CA LYS A 115 -9.99 19.56 7.15
C LYS A 115 -9.99 18.05 7.02
N ARG A 116 -11.03 17.50 6.41
CA ARG A 116 -11.25 16.06 6.33
C ARG A 116 -11.68 15.66 4.92
N ILE A 117 -11.11 14.54 4.47
CA ILE A 117 -11.53 13.80 3.30
C ILE A 117 -12.30 12.57 3.76
N ASP A 118 -13.49 12.39 3.24
CA ASP A 118 -14.40 11.29 3.61
C ASP A 118 -14.63 10.34 2.42
N GLU A 119 -15.27 9.21 2.72
CA GLU A 119 -15.68 8.20 1.74
C GLU A 119 -14.53 7.76 0.82
N MET A 120 -13.31 7.80 1.33
CA MET A 120 -12.16 7.38 0.54
C MET A 120 -12.23 5.88 0.22
N GLY A 121 -11.96 5.57 -1.03
CA GLY A 121 -11.85 4.21 -1.51
C GLY A 121 -10.87 4.11 -2.66
N PHE A 122 -10.20 2.98 -2.76
CA PHE A 122 -9.37 2.61 -3.92
C PHE A 122 -9.05 1.12 -3.88
N LYS A 123 -8.64 0.60 -5.03
CA LYS A 123 -8.02 -0.73 -5.17
C LYS A 123 -6.63 -0.54 -5.74
N GLY A 124 -5.64 -1.07 -5.05
CA GLY A 124 -4.25 -1.05 -5.45
C GLY A 124 -3.76 -2.43 -5.84
N HIS A 125 -2.88 -2.48 -6.81
CA HIS A 125 -2.16 -3.69 -7.22
C HIS A 125 -0.72 -3.34 -7.55
N PHE A 126 0.20 -4.16 -7.09
CA PHE A 126 1.62 -4.11 -7.45
C PHE A 126 2.11 -5.51 -7.82
N THR A 127 2.90 -5.60 -8.88
CA THR A 127 3.63 -6.83 -9.21
C THR A 127 5.00 -6.51 -9.81
N ASN A 128 5.98 -7.38 -9.57
CA ASN A 128 7.26 -7.30 -10.27
C ASN A 128 7.22 -8.01 -11.65
N GLY A 129 6.05 -8.56 -12.01
CA GLY A 129 5.76 -9.12 -13.32
C GLY A 129 6.48 -10.44 -13.63
N HIS A 130 6.14 -11.00 -14.76
CA HIS A 130 6.59 -12.35 -15.14
C HIS A 130 8.12 -12.48 -15.32
N LYS A 131 8.82 -11.41 -15.68
CA LYS A 131 10.30 -11.40 -15.77
C LYS A 131 10.98 -11.03 -14.46
N ARG A 132 10.19 -10.59 -13.45
CA ARG A 132 10.68 -10.24 -12.10
C ARG A 132 11.78 -9.17 -12.14
N ARG A 133 11.61 -8.16 -13.01
CA ARG A 133 12.55 -7.07 -13.28
C ARG A 133 11.81 -5.73 -13.26
N MET A 134 12.55 -4.65 -13.08
CA MET A 134 12.00 -3.29 -13.11
C MET A 134 11.21 -3.00 -14.39
N SER A 135 11.66 -3.50 -15.54
CA SER A 135 10.95 -3.36 -16.83
C SER A 135 9.61 -4.10 -16.91
N THR A 136 9.31 -4.98 -15.97
CA THR A 136 8.00 -5.68 -15.90
C THR A 136 7.23 -5.37 -14.62
N MET A 137 7.73 -4.45 -13.80
CA MET A 137 6.99 -3.98 -12.64
C MET A 137 5.80 -3.15 -13.06
N GLU A 138 4.68 -3.38 -12.39
CA GLU A 138 3.45 -2.63 -12.57
C GLU A 138 2.90 -2.22 -11.22
N PHE A 139 2.43 -0.98 -11.14
CA PHE A 139 1.69 -0.44 -10.00
C PHE A 139 0.42 0.20 -10.51
N SER A 140 -0.71 -0.11 -9.92
CA SER A 140 -1.96 0.52 -10.27
C SER A 140 -2.79 0.90 -9.05
N LEU A 141 -3.49 2.01 -9.17
CA LEU A 141 -4.60 2.40 -8.32
C LEU A 141 -5.84 2.56 -9.19
N SER A 142 -6.90 1.88 -8.86
CA SER A 142 -8.18 1.94 -9.57
C SER A 142 -9.33 2.25 -8.63
N ASN A 143 -10.42 2.78 -9.19
CA ASN A 143 -11.60 3.17 -8.44
C ASN A 143 -11.27 4.09 -7.26
N ILE A 144 -10.34 5.03 -7.48
CA ILE A 144 -10.04 6.04 -6.46
C ILE A 144 -11.28 6.91 -6.33
N THR A 145 -11.79 7.02 -5.13
CA THR A 145 -12.92 7.87 -4.76
C THR A 145 -12.60 8.64 -3.50
N ALA A 146 -13.05 9.88 -3.41
CA ALA A 146 -12.99 10.64 -2.18
C ALA A 146 -14.04 11.76 -2.21
N LYS A 147 -14.53 12.16 -1.02
CA LYS A 147 -15.41 13.29 -0.83
C LYS A 147 -14.67 14.38 -0.04
N LEU A 148 -14.63 15.58 -0.59
CA LEU A 148 -13.89 16.71 -0.05
C LEU A 148 -14.87 17.84 0.26
N GLU A 149 -15.35 17.97 1.51
CA GLU A 149 -16.38 18.99 1.86
C GLU A 149 -17.50 19.10 0.81
N GLU A 150 -17.43 20.06 -0.08
CA GLU A 150 -18.39 20.29 -1.18
C GLU A 150 -17.95 19.66 -2.52
N GLY A 151 -16.77 19.02 -2.54
CA GLY A 151 -16.19 18.47 -3.76
C GLY A 151 -16.05 16.96 -3.77
N SER A 152 -15.59 16.45 -4.89
CA SER A 152 -15.32 15.03 -5.08
C SER A 152 -14.03 14.79 -5.87
N PHE A 153 -13.51 13.60 -5.72
CA PHE A 153 -12.34 13.13 -6.45
C PHE A 153 -12.61 11.70 -6.94
N LEU A 154 -12.46 11.51 -8.24
CA LEU A 154 -12.51 10.20 -8.87
C LEU A 154 -11.25 10.01 -9.71
N GLY A 155 -10.67 8.82 -9.71
CA GLY A 155 -9.47 8.63 -10.50
C GLY A 155 -8.99 7.20 -10.62
N SER A 156 -7.98 7.07 -11.45
CA SER A 156 -7.16 5.86 -11.57
C SER A 156 -5.75 6.25 -12.00
N MET A 157 -4.78 5.42 -11.62
CA MET A 157 -3.38 5.58 -12.01
C MET A 157 -2.78 4.22 -12.30
N MET A 158 -1.94 4.15 -13.33
CA MET A 158 -1.14 2.97 -13.64
C MET A 158 0.27 3.42 -14.00
N ILE A 159 1.25 2.75 -13.41
CA ILE A 159 2.68 2.91 -13.72
C ILE A 159 3.19 1.56 -14.16
N LYS A 160 3.77 1.48 -15.34
CA LYS A 160 4.43 0.30 -15.89
C LYS A 160 5.88 0.59 -16.17
N ASN A 161 6.69 -0.49 -16.26
CA ASN A 161 8.10 -0.39 -16.63
C ASN A 161 8.89 0.61 -15.78
N PHE A 162 9.20 0.22 -14.53
CA PHE A 162 9.91 1.07 -13.58
C PHE A 162 11.37 1.40 -13.98
N GLU A 163 11.87 0.78 -15.03
CA GLU A 163 13.16 1.12 -15.67
C GLU A 163 13.01 2.36 -16.56
N GLU A 164 11.94 2.42 -17.37
CA GLU A 164 11.50 3.56 -18.17
C GLU A 164 10.00 3.77 -17.91
N PRO A 165 9.63 4.54 -16.86
CA PRO A 165 8.26 4.57 -16.39
C PRO A 165 7.26 5.14 -17.39
N GLU A 166 6.25 4.35 -17.71
CA GLU A 166 5.05 4.76 -18.43
C GLU A 166 3.93 5.00 -17.43
N VAL A 167 3.38 6.21 -17.42
CA VAL A 167 2.32 6.62 -16.48
C VAL A 167 1.04 6.90 -17.26
N ASP A 168 -0.03 6.18 -16.93
CA ASP A 168 -1.40 6.49 -17.35
C ASP A 168 -2.19 6.93 -16.12
N MET A 169 -2.78 8.14 -16.17
CA MET A 169 -3.56 8.71 -15.09
C MET A 169 -4.84 9.33 -15.64
N LYS A 170 -5.96 8.98 -15.00
CA LYS A 170 -7.26 9.61 -15.23
C LYS A 170 -7.72 10.23 -13.95
N LEU A 171 -8.18 11.46 -14.05
CA LEU A 171 -8.62 12.26 -12.92
C LEU A 171 -9.89 13.03 -13.31
N ASP A 172 -10.89 12.93 -12.43
CA ASP A 172 -12.08 13.73 -12.42
C ASP A 172 -12.23 14.29 -11.00
N ALA A 173 -12.07 15.59 -10.86
CA ALA A 173 -12.00 16.20 -9.55
C ALA A 173 -12.65 17.57 -9.55
N ASP A 174 -13.46 17.84 -8.54
CA ASP A 174 -14.01 19.16 -8.23
C ASP A 174 -13.75 19.47 -6.76
N PHE A 175 -13.03 20.53 -6.47
CA PHE A 175 -12.70 20.89 -5.09
C PHE A 175 -12.31 22.37 -4.95
N ASP A 176 -12.55 22.88 -3.75
CA ASP A 176 -12.09 24.20 -3.34
C ASP A 176 -10.56 24.22 -3.13
N LEU A 177 -9.91 25.23 -3.69
CA LEU A 177 -8.45 25.36 -3.60
C LEU A 177 -7.98 25.59 -2.16
N ASP A 178 -8.73 26.37 -1.37
CA ASP A 178 -8.43 26.62 0.05
C ASP A 178 -8.50 25.32 0.87
N PHE A 179 -9.44 24.42 0.53
CA PHE A 179 -9.51 23.10 1.16
C PHE A 179 -8.19 22.33 0.97
N ILE A 180 -7.69 22.21 -0.26
CA ILE A 180 -6.48 21.43 -0.55
C ILE A 180 -5.25 22.03 0.10
N VAL A 181 -5.09 23.36 0.03
CA VAL A 181 -3.96 24.06 0.66
C VAL A 181 -3.93 23.83 2.16
N LYS A 182 -5.07 23.92 2.83
CA LYS A 182 -5.18 23.66 4.26
C LYS A 182 -5.05 22.19 4.61
N PHE A 183 -5.67 21.30 3.85
CA PHE A 183 -5.60 19.86 4.08
C PHE A 183 -4.15 19.35 3.99
N LEU A 184 -3.43 19.72 2.93
CA LEU A 184 -2.02 19.33 2.74
C LEU A 184 -1.05 20.17 3.58
N ASN A 185 -1.52 21.22 4.25
CA ASN A 185 -0.70 22.17 5.01
C ASN A 185 0.45 22.74 4.18
N LEU A 186 0.14 23.18 2.96
CA LEU A 186 1.11 23.78 2.05
C LEU A 186 1.64 25.08 2.65
N LYS A 187 2.97 25.21 2.66
CA LYS A 187 3.66 26.41 3.15
C LYS A 187 3.78 27.44 2.02
N ASN A 188 3.75 28.71 2.37
CA ASN A 188 3.92 29.84 1.43
C ASN A 188 2.79 29.96 0.38
N VAL A 189 1.60 29.45 0.71
CA VAL A 189 0.40 29.61 -0.11
C VAL A 189 -0.69 30.17 0.79
N ASP A 190 -0.90 31.48 0.71
CA ASP A 190 -1.87 32.22 1.52
C ASP A 190 -2.98 32.80 0.64
N ASN A 191 -4.18 33.00 1.23
CA ASN A 191 -5.32 33.64 0.60
C ASN A 191 -5.79 32.96 -0.71
N THR A 192 -5.84 31.65 -0.70
CA THR A 192 -6.38 30.87 -1.82
C THR A 192 -7.90 30.92 -1.83
N SER A 193 -8.47 31.12 -3.02
CA SER A 193 -9.92 31.03 -3.25
C SER A 193 -10.17 30.55 -4.68
N GLY A 194 -11.28 29.88 -4.89
CA GLY A 194 -11.72 29.37 -6.19
C GLY A 194 -11.81 27.86 -6.23
N ASN A 195 -12.55 27.36 -7.22
CA ASN A 195 -12.73 25.93 -7.44
C ASN A 195 -11.84 25.46 -8.59
N ILE A 196 -11.35 24.26 -8.47
CA ILE A 196 -10.64 23.53 -9.52
C ILE A 196 -11.56 22.40 -9.98
N SER A 197 -11.85 22.37 -11.26
CA SER A 197 -12.53 21.28 -11.95
C SER A 197 -11.57 20.72 -13.01
N LEU A 198 -11.31 19.43 -12.95
CA LEU A 198 -10.37 18.69 -13.83
C LEU A 198 -11.09 17.54 -14.50
#